data_047e0595e78c602bd0abb6cdc1ff1da0
#
_entry.id   047e0595e78c602bd0abb6cdc1ff1da0
#
_cell.length_a   1.000
_cell.length_b   1.000
_cell.length_c   1.000
_cell.angle_alpha   90.00
_cell.angle_beta   90.00
_cell.angle_gamma   90.00
#
_symmetry.space_group_name_H-M   'P 1'
#
loop_
_entity.id
_entity.type
_entity.pdbx_description
1 polymer ?
#
loop_
_entity_poly.entity_id
_entity_poly.type
_entity_poly.pdbx_seq_one_letter_code
_entity_poly.pdbx_strand_id
1 'polypeptide(L)'
;LEDRTVAYVSGTASIDTEGKVVHVGDIEGQCNRMLLNVEELLEGSGADKSDIVRATTYLKHPEDFEVFKRVYAERGFPLEIPHTICDADVCRPDWLVEIEVAAIFPPSTTETD
;
A
#
# COMPACT_ATOMS: atom_id res chain seq x y z
N LEU A 1 15.79 -12.54 -12.30
CA LEU A 1 15.80 -11.07 -12.11
C LEU A 1 17.12 -10.63 -11.53
N GLU A 2 18.20 -10.96 -12.23
CA GLU A 2 19.55 -10.69 -11.70
C GLU A 2 19.78 -9.20 -11.48
N ASP A 3 19.19 -8.37 -12.34
CA ASP A 3 19.43 -6.94 -12.28
C ASP A 3 18.27 -6.19 -11.68
N ARG A 4 17.47 -6.87 -10.84
CA ARG A 4 16.29 -6.25 -10.26
C ARG A 4 16.30 -6.38 -8.75
N THR A 5 15.71 -5.41 -8.10
CA THR A 5 15.49 -5.43 -6.67
C THR A 5 14.01 -5.64 -6.41
N VAL A 6 13.70 -6.45 -5.41
CA VAL A 6 12.32 -6.71 -5.01
C VAL A 6 12.10 -6.11 -3.64
N ALA A 7 11.05 -5.32 -3.50
CA ALA A 7 10.66 -4.76 -2.21
C ALA A 7 9.27 -5.27 -1.85
N TYR A 8 9.11 -5.69 -0.61
CA TYR A 8 7.82 -6.10 -0.07
C TYR A 8 7.41 -5.10 1.01
N VAL A 9 6.22 -4.54 0.87
CA VAL A 9 5.64 -3.67 1.88
C VAL A 9 4.44 -4.41 2.44
N SER A 10 4.59 -4.96 3.64
CA SER A 10 3.58 -5.83 4.26
C SER A 10 2.89 -5.14 5.42
N GLY A 11 1.59 -5.43 5.57
CA GLY A 11 0.85 -5.03 6.76
C GLY A 11 0.71 -3.55 6.94
N THR A 12 0.73 -2.79 5.85
CA THR A 12 0.63 -1.33 5.92
C THR A 12 -0.83 -0.94 6.11
N ALA A 13 -1.06 0.01 7.01
CA ALA A 13 -2.40 0.47 7.35
C ALA A 13 -2.35 1.95 7.75
N SER A 14 -3.44 2.45 8.32
CA SER A 14 -3.55 3.86 8.69
C SER A 14 -2.91 4.10 10.04
N ILE A 15 -1.60 4.36 10.04
CA ILE A 15 -0.85 4.68 11.26
C ILE A 15 0.00 5.92 11.02
N ASP A 16 0.29 6.65 12.10
CA ASP A 16 1.20 7.79 12.01
C ASP A 16 2.64 7.33 12.28
N THR A 17 3.56 8.29 12.33
CA THR A 17 4.97 7.99 12.53
C THR A 17 5.28 7.44 13.92
N GLU A 18 4.33 7.55 14.85
CA GLU A 18 4.48 7.00 16.20
C GLU A 18 3.79 5.65 16.35
N GLY A 19 3.24 5.10 15.26
CA GLY A 19 2.58 3.81 15.29
C GLY A 19 1.15 3.84 15.79
N LYS A 20 0.56 5.01 15.91
CA LYS A 20 -0.83 5.14 16.37
C LYS A 20 -1.78 5.08 15.20
N VAL A 21 -2.91 4.41 15.38
CA VAL A 21 -3.96 4.38 14.37
C VAL A 21 -4.56 5.76 14.24
N VAL A 22 -4.68 6.25 13.01
CA VAL A 22 -5.28 7.55 12.72
C VAL A 22 -6.49 7.36 11.83
N HIS A 23 -7.38 8.36 11.82
CA HIS A 23 -8.62 8.33 11.04
C HIS A 23 -9.55 7.19 11.44
N VAL A 24 -9.66 6.94 12.76
CA VAL A 24 -10.53 5.89 13.27
C VAL A 24 -11.97 6.13 12.79
N GLY A 25 -12.61 5.09 12.22
CA GLY A 25 -13.97 5.19 11.73
C GLY A 25 -14.14 5.88 10.39
N ASP A 26 -13.03 6.28 9.74
CA ASP A 26 -13.06 7.04 8.50
C ASP A 26 -12.33 6.24 7.41
N ILE A 27 -13.09 5.50 6.61
CA ILE A 27 -12.48 4.63 5.59
C ILE A 27 -11.69 5.43 4.55
N GLU A 28 -12.21 6.58 4.11
CA GLU A 28 -11.49 7.38 3.13
C GLU A 28 -10.18 7.90 3.70
N GLY A 29 -10.21 8.43 4.93
CA GLY A 29 -8.99 8.89 5.59
C GLY A 29 -8.01 7.77 5.81
N GLN A 30 -8.49 6.58 6.19
CA GLN A 30 -7.60 5.44 6.38
C GLN A 30 -6.97 4.99 5.08
N CYS A 31 -7.73 4.95 3.98
CA CYS A 31 -7.17 4.59 2.68
C CYS A 31 -6.09 5.56 2.26
N ASN A 32 -6.35 6.86 2.40
CA ASN A 32 -5.35 7.86 2.04
C ASN A 32 -4.08 7.74 2.87
N ARG A 33 -4.22 7.59 4.18
CA ARG A 33 -3.04 7.49 5.05
C ARG A 33 -2.27 6.20 4.79
N MET A 34 -2.98 5.09 4.61
CA MET A 34 -2.35 3.81 4.30
C MET A 34 -1.53 3.90 3.01
N LEU A 35 -2.12 4.46 1.96
CA LEU A 35 -1.43 4.55 0.68
C LEU A 35 -0.28 5.55 0.72
N LEU A 36 -0.40 6.62 1.49
CA LEU A 36 0.73 7.51 1.72
C LEU A 36 1.87 6.75 2.38
N ASN A 37 1.57 5.93 3.36
CA ASN A 37 2.61 5.13 4.04
C ASN A 37 3.29 4.18 3.05
N VAL A 38 2.53 3.57 2.14
CA VAL A 38 3.11 2.71 1.09
C VAL A 38 4.06 3.52 0.21
N GLU A 39 3.63 4.71 -0.22
CA GLU A 39 4.46 5.57 -1.06
C GLU A 39 5.77 5.90 -0.38
N GLU A 40 5.71 6.25 0.90
CA GLU A 40 6.92 6.62 1.64
C GLU A 40 7.86 5.44 1.83
N LEU A 41 7.31 4.26 2.10
CA LEU A 41 8.14 3.08 2.26
C LEU A 41 8.80 2.66 0.95
N LEU A 42 8.09 2.80 -0.18
CA LEU A 42 8.68 2.51 -1.48
C LEU A 42 9.79 3.49 -1.80
N GLU A 43 9.57 4.79 -1.56
CA GLU A 43 10.60 5.79 -1.80
C GLU A 43 11.85 5.51 -0.97
N GLY A 44 11.68 5.11 0.27
CA GLY A 44 12.81 4.76 1.13
C GLY A 44 13.61 3.59 0.60
N SER A 45 13.01 2.75 -0.22
CA SER A 45 13.68 1.60 -0.84
C SER A 45 14.24 1.93 -2.22
N GLY A 46 13.97 3.12 -2.73
CA GLY A 46 14.41 3.49 -4.08
C GLY A 46 13.41 3.13 -5.15
N ALA A 47 12.19 2.78 -4.77
CA ALA A 47 11.13 2.39 -5.70
C ALA A 47 10.07 3.47 -5.78
N ASP A 48 9.16 3.30 -6.73
CA ASP A 48 8.03 4.16 -6.93
C ASP A 48 6.77 3.30 -7.06
N LYS A 49 5.60 3.89 -6.88
CA LYS A 49 4.37 3.11 -6.97
C LYS A 49 4.15 2.51 -8.36
N SER A 50 4.74 3.10 -9.41
CA SER A 50 4.68 2.50 -10.75
C SER A 50 5.48 1.20 -10.84
N ASP A 51 6.32 0.92 -9.87
CA ASP A 51 7.09 -0.33 -9.82
C ASP A 51 6.33 -1.48 -9.18
N ILE A 52 5.15 -1.22 -8.63
CA ILE A 52 4.35 -2.25 -7.97
C ILE A 52 3.86 -3.25 -9.02
N VAL A 53 4.09 -4.53 -8.76
CA VAL A 53 3.71 -5.59 -9.67
C VAL A 53 2.56 -6.45 -9.14
N ARG A 54 2.24 -6.31 -7.86
CA ARG A 54 1.19 -7.11 -7.24
C ARG A 54 0.77 -6.45 -5.93
N ALA A 55 -0.51 -6.56 -5.59
CA ALA A 55 -1.02 -6.03 -4.34
C ALA A 55 -2.08 -6.96 -3.76
N THR A 56 -2.22 -6.93 -2.44
CA THR A 56 -3.32 -7.60 -1.74
C THR A 56 -3.87 -6.61 -0.72
N THR A 57 -5.18 -6.40 -0.75
CA THR A 57 -5.84 -5.48 0.15
C THR A 57 -6.85 -6.25 1.00
N TYR A 58 -6.85 -5.99 2.29
CA TYR A 58 -7.75 -6.62 3.25
C TYR A 58 -8.72 -5.55 3.73
N LEU A 59 -10.02 -5.82 3.58
CA LEU A 59 -11.08 -4.90 4.00
C LEU A 59 -11.87 -5.55 5.12
N LYS A 60 -12.06 -4.81 6.20
CA LYS A 60 -12.87 -5.27 7.31
C LYS A 60 -14.35 -5.34 6.90
N HIS A 61 -14.79 -4.41 6.08
CA HIS A 61 -16.17 -4.34 5.59
C HIS A 61 -16.17 -4.33 4.08
N PRO A 62 -16.80 -5.32 3.41
CA PRO A 62 -16.78 -5.38 1.94
C PRO A 62 -17.38 -4.15 1.27
N GLU A 63 -18.32 -3.48 1.93
CA GLU A 63 -18.94 -2.29 1.37
C GLU A 63 -17.97 -1.13 1.20
N ASP A 64 -16.80 -1.19 1.85
CA ASP A 64 -15.79 -0.14 1.73
C ASP A 64 -14.92 -0.28 0.48
N PHE A 65 -15.14 -1.33 -0.33
CA PHE A 65 -14.34 -1.57 -1.51
C PHE A 65 -14.38 -0.40 -2.50
N GLU A 66 -15.55 0.20 -2.71
CA GLU A 66 -15.68 1.28 -3.68
C GLU A 66 -14.88 2.51 -3.26
N VAL A 67 -14.86 2.81 -1.96
CA VAL A 67 -14.05 3.93 -1.46
C VAL A 67 -12.58 3.63 -1.66
N PHE A 68 -12.13 2.43 -1.29
CA PHE A 68 -10.73 2.04 -1.48
C PHE A 68 -10.34 2.16 -2.95
N LYS A 69 -11.15 1.63 -3.85
CA LYS A 69 -10.87 1.62 -5.27
C LYS A 69 -10.70 3.03 -5.80
N ARG A 70 -11.60 3.94 -5.38
CA ARG A 70 -11.53 5.33 -5.82
C ARG A 70 -10.27 6.02 -5.31
N VAL A 71 -9.95 5.87 -4.03
CA VAL A 71 -8.77 6.51 -3.44
C VAL A 71 -7.49 5.96 -4.06
N TYR A 72 -7.44 4.64 -4.26
CA TYR A 72 -6.29 3.99 -4.89
C TYR A 72 -6.03 4.58 -6.28
N ALA A 73 -7.08 4.74 -7.08
CA ALA A 73 -6.94 5.32 -8.41
C ALA A 73 -6.57 6.80 -8.35
N GLU A 74 -7.18 7.55 -7.44
CA GLU A 74 -6.91 8.98 -7.32
C GLU A 74 -5.47 9.27 -6.93
N ARG A 75 -4.87 8.38 -6.15
CA ARG A 75 -3.47 8.54 -5.76
C ARG A 75 -2.50 8.00 -6.81
N GLY A 76 -3.00 7.53 -7.95
CA GLY A 76 -2.15 7.12 -9.05
C GLY A 76 -1.49 5.76 -8.91
N PHE A 77 -2.05 4.89 -8.08
CA PHE A 77 -1.53 3.52 -7.97
C PHE A 77 -1.91 2.71 -9.20
N PRO A 78 -1.12 1.70 -9.56
CA PRO A 78 -1.35 0.97 -10.81
C PRO A 78 -2.62 0.14 -10.78
N LEU A 79 -3.41 0.24 -11.86
CA LEU A 79 -4.70 -0.45 -11.97
C LEU A 79 -4.61 -1.77 -12.72
N GLU A 80 -3.52 -1.97 -13.49
CA GLU A 80 -3.41 -3.13 -14.37
C GLU A 80 -2.41 -4.13 -13.86
N ILE A 81 -2.48 -4.40 -12.56
CA ILE A 81 -1.64 -5.41 -11.92
C ILE A 81 -2.56 -6.40 -11.21
N PRO A 82 -2.07 -7.62 -10.96
CA PRO A 82 -2.84 -8.53 -10.09
C PRO A 82 -3.06 -7.88 -8.73
N HIS A 83 -4.32 -7.80 -8.32
CA HIS A 83 -4.69 -7.17 -7.07
C HIS A 83 -5.79 -8.00 -6.43
N THR A 84 -5.46 -8.66 -5.35
CA THR A 84 -6.41 -9.49 -4.62
C THR A 84 -7.08 -8.65 -3.54
N ILE A 85 -8.40 -8.71 -3.49
CA ILE A 85 -9.17 -8.02 -2.44
C ILE A 85 -9.77 -9.10 -1.55
N CYS A 86 -9.44 -9.03 -0.26
CA CYS A 86 -9.90 -10.00 0.71
C CYS A 86 -10.82 -9.34 1.73
N ASP A 87 -11.93 -10.00 2.01
CA ASP A 87 -12.82 -9.61 3.10
C ASP A 87 -12.37 -10.42 4.30
N ALA A 88 -11.71 -9.77 5.25
CA ALA A 88 -11.11 -10.47 6.37
C ALA A 88 -10.87 -9.50 7.53
N ASP A 89 -10.72 -10.08 8.71
CA ASP A 89 -10.33 -9.29 9.87
C ASP A 89 -8.91 -8.75 9.67
N VAL A 90 -8.71 -7.55 10.18
CA VAL A 90 -7.41 -6.90 10.13
C VAL A 90 -6.76 -6.99 11.52
N CYS A 91 -5.47 -6.68 11.58
CA CYS A 91 -4.69 -6.92 12.80
C CYS A 91 -5.15 -6.11 14.00
N ARG A 92 -5.66 -4.90 13.79
CA ARG A 92 -6.15 -4.05 14.87
C ARG A 92 -7.62 -3.74 14.66
N PRO A 93 -8.42 -3.72 15.75
CA PRO A 93 -9.87 -3.49 15.59
C PRO A 93 -10.22 -2.13 14.98
N ASP A 94 -9.36 -1.13 15.15
CA ASP A 94 -9.64 0.20 14.61
C ASP A 94 -9.24 0.35 13.15
N TRP A 95 -8.59 -0.63 12.56
CA TRP A 95 -8.24 -0.60 11.15
C TRP A 95 -9.41 -1.11 10.32
N LEU A 96 -9.73 -0.39 9.26
CA LEU A 96 -10.76 -0.79 8.31
C LEU A 96 -10.15 -1.37 7.04
N VAL A 97 -8.86 -1.15 6.83
CA VAL A 97 -8.18 -1.58 5.60
C VAL A 97 -6.69 -1.79 5.88
N GLU A 98 -6.12 -2.79 5.23
CA GLU A 98 -4.68 -3.04 5.21
C GLU A 98 -4.27 -3.41 3.79
N ILE A 99 -3.01 -3.17 3.43
CA ILE A 99 -2.50 -3.52 2.11
C ILE A 99 -1.10 -4.10 2.20
N GLU A 100 -0.82 -5.01 1.29
CA GLU A 100 0.53 -5.54 1.03
C GLU A 100 0.83 -5.32 -0.43
N VAL A 101 2.04 -4.88 -0.75
CA VAL A 101 2.45 -4.73 -2.15
C VAL A 101 3.82 -5.34 -2.35
N ALA A 102 4.06 -5.79 -3.58
CA ALA A 102 5.39 -6.20 -4.03
C ALA A 102 5.75 -5.30 -5.20
N ALA A 103 6.97 -4.79 -5.19
CA ALA A 103 7.48 -3.92 -6.24
C ALA A 103 8.78 -4.50 -6.77
N ILE A 104 8.99 -4.37 -8.07
CA ILE A 104 10.23 -4.78 -8.72
C ILE A 104 10.75 -3.55 -9.45
N PHE A 105 12.00 -3.20 -9.19
CA PHE A 105 12.59 -1.99 -9.75
C PHE A 105 14.06 -2.22 -10.03
N PRO A 106 14.67 -1.39 -10.90
CA PRO A 106 16.09 -1.55 -11.20
C PRO A 106 16.92 -1.24 -9.96
N PRO A 107 18.10 -1.81 -9.84
CA PRO A 107 18.98 -1.47 -8.72
C PRO A 107 19.35 0.00 -8.76
N SER A 108 19.68 0.52 -7.60
CA SER A 108 20.11 1.91 -7.51
C SER A 108 21.32 2.15 -8.39
N THR A 109 21.34 3.29 -9.09
CA THR A 109 22.46 3.63 -9.98
C THR A 109 23.32 4.76 -9.42
N THR A 110 23.02 5.22 -8.23
CA THR A 110 23.78 6.33 -7.67
C THR A 110 25.23 6.01 -7.45
N GLU A 111 25.51 4.76 -7.20
CA GLU A 111 26.86 4.32 -6.91
C GLU A 111 27.67 4.04 -8.17
N THR A 112 27.08 4.16 -9.32
CA THR A 112 27.81 3.85 -10.56
C THR A 112 28.71 4.97 -11.02
N ASP A 113 28.70 6.03 -10.36
CA ASP A 113 29.50 7.22 -10.76
C ASP A 113 30.95 7.14 -10.42
#